data_e433fbd6801f05087e5118bf0ddfb9da
#
_entry.id   e433fbd6801f05087e5118bf0ddfb9da
#
_cell.length_a   1.000
_cell.length_b   1.000
_cell.length_c   1.000
_cell.angle_alpha   90.00
_cell.angle_beta   90.00
_cell.angle_gamma   90.00
#
_symmetry.space_group_name_H-M   'P 1'
#
loop_
_entity.id
_entity.type
_entity.pdbx_description
1 polymer ?
#
loop_
_entity_poly.entity_id
_entity_poly.type
_entity_poly.pdbx_seq_one_letter_code
_entity_poly.pdbx_strand_id
1 'polypeptide(L)'
;MKPSRRALLMAAAMGCTALLAERVRPRRFLADEQPRQPLARLVPDHFGEWTLDPTVAPLLPNPQQQQVIADTYDEVLALSFRNATRQLVMLSLAYGRNQHKGMLTHRPEICYPAQGFQLEQEVFDATVALDGGPLPVKRLVASQGRRHEPISYWVVVGDRLTAFGYPHRFTALQYGLQGLIPDGVLVRVSSLNADNAEGFALQAAFIRDWARALSPAARLRLLGRSHG
;
A
#
# COMPACT_ATOMS: atom_id res chain seq x y z
N MET A 1 -45.15 29.96 -14.59
CA MET A 1 -45.34 28.55 -14.96
C MET A 1 -45.46 27.72 -13.68
N LYS A 2 -46.55 27.03 -13.47
CA LYS A 2 -46.68 26.10 -12.29
C LYS A 2 -45.90 24.81 -12.56
N PRO A 3 -45.05 24.33 -11.63
CA PRO A 3 -44.34 23.11 -11.82
C PRO A 3 -45.31 21.92 -11.97
N SER A 4 -44.98 20.96 -12.86
CA SER A 4 -45.80 19.81 -13.06
C SER A 4 -45.67 18.85 -11.82
N ARG A 5 -46.72 18.06 -11.53
CA ARG A 5 -46.67 17.07 -10.44
C ARG A 5 -45.47 16.13 -10.53
N ARG A 6 -45.03 15.77 -11.77
CA ARG A 6 -43.84 14.97 -12.02
C ARG A 6 -42.55 15.70 -11.61
N ALA A 7 -42.44 16.99 -11.92
CA ALA A 7 -41.27 17.79 -11.51
C ALA A 7 -41.15 17.91 -9.98
N LEU A 8 -42.29 18.07 -9.28
CA LEU A 8 -42.31 18.11 -7.82
C LEU A 8 -41.91 16.77 -7.20
N LEU A 9 -42.40 15.64 -7.75
CA LEU A 9 -42.02 14.30 -7.27
C LEU A 9 -40.53 14.03 -7.52
N MET A 10 -40.00 14.40 -8.67
CA MET A 10 -38.57 14.26 -8.96
C MET A 10 -37.73 15.11 -8.00
N ALA A 11 -38.10 16.37 -7.77
CA ALA A 11 -37.40 17.26 -6.83
C ALA A 11 -37.42 16.69 -5.39
N ALA A 12 -38.56 16.18 -4.94
CA ALA A 12 -38.69 15.54 -3.64
C ALA A 12 -37.80 14.27 -3.53
N ALA A 13 -37.80 13.40 -4.55
CA ALA A 13 -36.96 12.21 -4.59
C ALA A 13 -35.46 12.58 -4.57
N MET A 14 -35.05 13.56 -5.36
CA MET A 14 -33.66 14.06 -5.34
C MET A 14 -33.29 14.66 -3.98
N GLY A 15 -34.16 15.42 -3.35
CA GLY A 15 -33.96 15.97 -2.01
C GLY A 15 -33.80 14.88 -0.96
N CYS A 16 -34.68 13.86 -0.96
CA CYS A 16 -34.59 12.71 -0.07
C CYS A 16 -33.27 11.93 -0.30
N THR A 17 -32.89 11.72 -1.55
CA THR A 17 -31.63 11.01 -1.89
C THR A 17 -30.41 11.79 -1.39
N ALA A 18 -30.39 13.13 -1.59
CA ALA A 18 -29.32 13.98 -1.12
C ALA A 18 -29.20 13.98 0.42
N LEU A 19 -30.33 14.06 1.13
CA LEU A 19 -30.36 13.99 2.59
C LEU A 19 -29.89 12.61 3.12
N LEU A 20 -30.30 11.53 2.46
CA LEU A 20 -29.85 10.20 2.79
C LEU A 20 -28.35 10.04 2.54
N ALA A 21 -27.85 10.49 1.39
CA ALA A 21 -26.43 10.44 1.06
C ALA A 21 -25.57 11.20 2.08
N GLU A 22 -26.04 12.37 2.53
CA GLU A 22 -25.33 13.15 3.57
C GLU A 22 -25.37 12.46 4.94
N ARG A 23 -26.48 11.78 5.28
CA ARG A 23 -26.60 11.00 6.52
C ARG A 23 -25.69 9.78 6.57
N VAL A 24 -25.51 9.08 5.45
CA VAL A 24 -24.66 7.88 5.37
C VAL A 24 -23.20 8.20 5.04
N ARG A 25 -22.86 9.46 4.82
CA ARG A 25 -21.49 9.89 4.53
C ARG A 25 -20.56 9.55 5.70
N PRO A 26 -19.49 8.75 5.49
CA PRO A 26 -18.54 8.42 6.55
C PRO A 26 -17.81 9.68 7.01
N ARG A 27 -17.68 9.86 8.34
CA ARG A 27 -17.07 11.04 8.96
C ARG A 27 -15.98 10.69 9.97
N ARG A 28 -15.92 9.45 10.42
CA ARG A 28 -14.96 8.98 11.42
C ARG A 28 -13.78 8.33 10.72
N PHE A 29 -12.56 8.71 11.06
CA PHE A 29 -11.38 8.03 10.56
C PHE A 29 -11.08 6.82 11.44
N LEU A 30 -10.91 5.65 10.81
CA LEU A 30 -10.45 4.43 11.49
C LEU A 30 -9.13 4.68 12.22
N ALA A 31 -8.36 5.55 11.63
CA ALA A 31 -7.13 6.10 12.13
C ALA A 31 -7.20 6.69 13.54
N ASP A 32 -8.30 7.23 13.96
CA ASP A 32 -8.46 7.90 15.27
C ASP A 32 -8.95 6.94 16.35
N GLU A 33 -9.38 5.74 15.97
CA GLU A 33 -9.94 4.76 16.89
C GLU A 33 -8.89 3.99 17.70
N GLN A 34 -7.63 4.00 17.27
CA GLN A 34 -6.53 3.31 17.95
C GLN A 34 -5.26 4.16 18.03
N PRO A 35 -4.53 4.09 19.16
CA PRO A 35 -3.22 4.73 19.28
C PRO A 35 -2.27 4.20 18.20
N ARG A 36 -1.64 5.09 17.44
CA ARG A 36 -0.76 4.71 16.35
C ARG A 36 0.68 4.72 16.79
N GLN A 37 1.35 3.61 16.50
CA GLN A 37 2.79 3.58 16.52
C GLN A 37 3.32 4.09 15.17
N PRO A 38 4.35 4.93 15.15
CA PRO A 38 5.08 5.29 13.92
C PRO A 38 5.54 4.04 13.16
N LEU A 39 5.58 4.11 11.83
CA LEU A 39 5.99 2.97 10.99
C LEU A 39 7.38 2.46 11.37
N ALA A 40 8.30 3.34 11.73
CA ALA A 40 9.65 2.98 12.16
C ALA A 40 9.67 2.05 13.39
N ARG A 41 8.67 2.12 14.28
CA ARG A 41 8.58 1.22 15.45
C ARG A 41 7.97 -0.13 15.13
N LEU A 42 7.36 -0.27 13.96
CA LEU A 42 6.75 -1.54 13.53
C LEU A 42 7.76 -2.46 12.85
N VAL A 43 8.86 -1.91 12.36
CA VAL A 43 9.87 -2.65 11.60
C VAL A 43 11.09 -2.88 12.50
N PRO A 44 11.43 -4.13 12.84
CA PRO A 44 12.64 -4.42 13.61
C PRO A 44 13.90 -4.17 12.77
N ASP A 45 14.96 -3.68 13.42
CA ASP A 45 16.25 -3.41 12.78
C ASP A 45 17.01 -4.72 12.41
N HIS A 46 16.64 -5.83 13.05
CA HIS A 46 17.24 -7.14 12.77
C HIS A 46 16.18 -8.23 12.85
N PHE A 47 16.17 -9.15 11.89
CA PHE A 47 15.30 -10.32 11.86
C PHE A 47 15.84 -11.38 10.89
N GLY A 48 15.83 -12.66 11.32
CA GLY A 48 16.42 -13.74 10.52
C GLY A 48 17.88 -13.43 10.18
N GLU A 49 18.20 -13.42 8.90
CA GLU A 49 19.52 -13.07 8.39
C GLU A 49 19.67 -11.58 8.04
N TRP A 50 18.62 -10.79 8.21
CA TRP A 50 18.53 -9.42 7.74
C TRP A 50 18.90 -8.43 8.83
N THR A 51 19.73 -7.47 8.48
CA THR A 51 20.11 -6.35 9.35
C THR A 51 19.94 -5.03 8.61
N LEU A 52 19.39 -4.05 9.30
CA LEU A 52 19.23 -2.68 8.78
C LEU A 52 20.61 -2.11 8.38
N ASP A 53 20.70 -1.61 7.16
CA ASP A 53 21.89 -0.93 6.65
C ASP A 53 21.59 0.56 6.47
N PRO A 54 21.96 1.41 7.44
CA PRO A 54 21.71 2.84 7.37
C PRO A 54 22.63 3.56 6.35
N THR A 55 23.63 2.88 5.82
CA THR A 55 24.57 3.49 4.86
C THR A 55 24.02 3.56 3.44
N VAL A 56 22.98 2.77 3.15
CA VAL A 56 22.31 2.76 1.86
C VAL A 56 21.11 3.70 1.90
N ALA A 57 21.30 4.90 1.39
CA ALA A 57 20.21 5.85 1.26
C ALA A 57 19.16 5.34 0.25
N PRO A 58 17.86 5.41 0.59
CA PRO A 58 16.80 5.14 -0.38
C PRO A 58 16.90 6.10 -1.57
N LEU A 59 16.51 5.62 -2.76
CA LEU A 59 16.41 6.49 -3.93
C LEU A 59 15.32 7.54 -3.66
N LEU A 60 15.74 8.80 -3.54
CA LEU A 60 14.80 9.89 -3.35
C LEU A 60 14.13 10.23 -4.69
N PRO A 61 12.80 10.32 -4.73
CA PRO A 61 12.09 10.84 -5.88
C PRO A 61 12.52 12.28 -6.22
N ASN A 62 12.26 12.74 -7.44
CA ASN A 62 12.51 14.14 -7.76
C ASN A 62 11.65 15.09 -6.90
N PRO A 63 12.03 16.38 -6.73
CA PRO A 63 11.35 17.30 -5.82
C PRO A 63 9.84 17.44 -6.05
N GLN A 64 9.38 17.40 -7.30
CA GLN A 64 7.95 17.47 -7.64
C GLN A 64 7.19 16.24 -7.14
N GLN A 65 7.80 15.07 -7.27
CA GLN A 65 7.20 13.82 -6.75
C GLN A 65 7.26 13.75 -5.23
N GLN A 66 8.31 14.29 -4.60
CA GLN A 66 8.37 14.40 -3.15
C GLN A 66 7.20 15.19 -2.60
N GLN A 67 6.85 16.32 -3.24
CA GLN A 67 5.67 17.10 -2.87
C GLN A 67 4.38 16.30 -3.01
N VAL A 68 4.18 15.63 -4.13
CA VAL A 68 2.99 14.79 -4.36
C VAL A 68 2.90 13.65 -3.34
N ILE A 69 4.02 13.04 -2.98
CA ILE A 69 4.09 12.01 -1.93
C ILE A 69 3.70 12.61 -0.57
N ALA A 70 4.25 13.78 -0.23
CA ALA A 70 3.95 14.47 1.03
C ALA A 70 2.47 14.92 1.13
N ASP A 71 1.86 15.29 0.01
CA ASP A 71 0.43 15.65 -0.04
C ASP A 71 -0.50 14.43 0.05
N THR A 72 0.00 13.24 -0.29
CA THR A 72 -0.79 12.01 -0.38
C THR A 72 -0.67 11.14 0.87
N TYR A 73 0.54 11.01 1.41
CA TYR A 73 0.84 10.14 2.53
C TYR A 73 1.13 10.94 3.80
N ASP A 74 0.58 10.48 4.90
CA ASP A 74 0.81 11.07 6.22
C ASP A 74 2.17 10.62 6.82
N GLU A 75 2.66 9.43 6.43
CA GLU A 75 3.96 8.90 6.86
C GLU A 75 4.56 8.00 5.76
N VAL A 76 5.84 8.21 5.46
CA VAL A 76 6.60 7.38 4.54
C VAL A 76 7.88 6.93 5.23
N LEU A 77 8.17 5.63 5.18
CA LEU A 77 9.38 5.02 5.70
C LEU A 77 10.07 4.24 4.59
N ALA A 78 11.36 4.47 4.39
CA ALA A 78 12.17 3.72 3.45
C ALA A 78 13.43 3.22 4.15
N LEU A 79 13.64 1.91 4.14
CA LEU A 79 14.73 1.21 4.83
C LEU A 79 15.44 0.28 3.85
N SER A 80 16.72 0.06 4.08
CA SER A 80 17.53 -0.90 3.35
C SER A 80 18.08 -1.97 4.30
N PHE A 81 18.00 -3.23 3.90
CA PHE A 81 18.44 -4.35 4.70
C PHE A 81 19.48 -5.18 3.92
N ARG A 82 20.47 -5.70 4.64
CA ARG A 82 21.44 -6.66 4.10
C ARG A 82 21.34 -7.99 4.84
N ASN A 83 21.51 -9.07 4.08
CA ASN A 83 21.68 -10.41 4.66
C ASN A 83 23.17 -10.76 4.85
N ALA A 84 23.42 -11.93 5.40
CA ALA A 84 24.79 -12.44 5.63
C ALA A 84 25.65 -12.52 4.36
N THR A 85 25.04 -12.74 3.20
CA THR A 85 25.71 -12.75 1.88
C THR A 85 25.83 -11.38 1.24
N ARG A 86 25.50 -10.30 1.98
CA ARG A 86 25.54 -8.88 1.55
C ARG A 86 24.55 -8.52 0.44
N GLN A 87 23.55 -9.36 0.19
CA GLN A 87 22.46 -9.01 -0.72
C GLN A 87 21.60 -7.90 -0.11
N LEU A 88 21.14 -6.96 -0.94
CA LEU A 88 20.41 -5.79 -0.53
C LEU A 88 18.92 -5.94 -0.86
N VAL A 89 18.07 -5.68 0.12
CA VAL A 89 16.61 -5.53 -0.06
C VAL A 89 16.18 -4.17 0.47
N MET A 90 15.36 -3.49 -0.27
CA MET A 90 14.77 -2.20 0.09
C MET A 90 13.30 -2.41 0.48
N LEU A 91 12.92 -1.93 1.67
CA LEU A 91 11.57 -1.91 2.18
C LEU A 91 11.05 -0.47 2.18
N SER A 92 9.91 -0.23 1.56
CA SER A 92 9.24 1.07 1.60
C SER A 92 7.81 0.89 2.09
N LEU A 93 7.42 1.68 3.07
CA LEU A 93 6.09 1.75 3.64
C LEU A 93 5.55 3.15 3.41
N ALA A 94 4.38 3.27 2.80
CA ALA A 94 3.70 4.55 2.61
C ALA A 94 2.30 4.46 3.22
N TYR A 95 2.08 5.23 4.27
CA TYR A 95 0.87 5.22 5.06
C TYR A 95 0.03 6.45 4.77
N GLY A 96 -1.27 6.26 4.54
CA GLY A 96 -2.25 7.32 4.41
C GLY A 96 -3.43 7.10 5.36
N ARG A 97 -3.75 8.13 6.13
CA ARG A 97 -4.89 8.17 7.05
C ARG A 97 -6.23 8.11 6.32
N ASN A 98 -6.26 8.53 5.06
CA ASN A 98 -7.45 8.63 4.25
C ASN A 98 -7.25 8.03 2.87
N GLN A 99 -7.89 6.90 2.60
CA GLN A 99 -7.84 6.20 1.32
C GLN A 99 -8.46 6.99 0.15
N HIS A 100 -9.29 8.00 0.42
CA HIS A 100 -9.90 8.83 -0.63
C HIS A 100 -8.93 9.83 -1.26
N LYS A 101 -7.77 10.10 -0.65
CA LYS A 101 -6.78 11.07 -1.15
C LYS A 101 -5.84 10.53 -2.24
N GLY A 102 -6.26 9.53 -3.02
CA GLY A 102 -5.50 9.15 -4.20
C GLY A 102 -4.33 8.17 -3.96
N MET A 103 -4.30 7.45 -2.84
CA MET A 103 -3.28 6.44 -2.54
C MET A 103 -3.13 5.37 -3.65
N LEU A 104 -4.19 5.16 -4.44
CA LEU A 104 -4.18 4.30 -5.63
C LEU A 104 -3.43 4.89 -6.83
N THR A 105 -3.20 6.20 -6.85
CA THR A 105 -2.47 6.87 -7.94
C THR A 105 -0.96 6.79 -7.80
N HIS A 106 -0.47 6.34 -6.63
CA HIS A 106 0.96 6.25 -6.33
C HIS A 106 1.51 4.81 -6.31
N ARG A 107 0.89 3.94 -7.08
CA ARG A 107 1.39 2.57 -7.29
C ARG A 107 2.73 2.59 -8.04
N PRO A 108 3.59 1.60 -7.80
CA PRO A 108 4.90 1.52 -8.48
C PRO A 108 4.80 1.63 -10.00
N GLU A 109 3.82 1.00 -10.64
CA GLU A 109 3.60 1.06 -12.09
C GLU A 109 3.28 2.46 -12.64
N ILE A 110 2.93 3.41 -11.76
CA ILE A 110 2.71 4.82 -12.12
C ILE A 110 3.93 5.66 -11.73
N CYS A 111 4.46 5.42 -10.52
CA CYS A 111 5.55 6.24 -9.98
C CYS A 111 6.90 5.98 -10.64
N TYR A 112 7.21 4.74 -11.01
CA TYR A 112 8.49 4.40 -11.64
C TYR A 112 8.62 5.02 -13.05
N PRO A 113 7.63 4.91 -13.95
CA PRO A 113 7.69 5.61 -15.24
C PRO A 113 7.78 7.13 -15.10
N ALA A 114 7.10 7.73 -14.13
CA ALA A 114 7.19 9.16 -13.85
C ALA A 114 8.59 9.59 -13.36
N GLN A 115 9.43 8.66 -12.91
CA GLN A 115 10.84 8.87 -12.56
C GLN A 115 11.81 8.51 -13.69
N GLY A 116 11.29 8.17 -14.87
CA GLY A 116 12.09 7.82 -16.04
C GLY A 116 12.51 6.34 -16.09
N PHE A 117 11.91 5.48 -15.25
CA PHE A 117 12.10 4.05 -15.37
C PHE A 117 11.23 3.48 -16.49
N GLN A 118 11.75 2.47 -17.16
CA GLN A 118 10.98 1.62 -18.07
C GLN A 118 10.46 0.42 -17.30
N LEU A 119 9.20 0.05 -17.53
CA LEU A 119 8.64 -1.20 -17.03
C LEU A 119 8.97 -2.29 -18.05
N GLU A 120 9.80 -3.25 -17.67
CA GLU A 120 10.21 -4.35 -18.55
C GLU A 120 9.18 -5.47 -18.60
N GLN A 121 8.35 -5.54 -17.58
CA GLN A 121 7.30 -6.54 -17.45
C GLN A 121 6.03 -5.90 -16.92
N GLU A 122 4.89 -6.25 -17.50
CA GLU A 122 3.58 -5.85 -16.99
C GLU A 122 3.38 -6.33 -15.55
N VAL A 123 2.56 -5.58 -14.81
CA VAL A 123 2.22 -5.93 -13.44
C VAL A 123 1.46 -7.25 -13.42
N PHE A 124 1.94 -8.22 -12.67
CA PHE A 124 1.31 -9.52 -12.55
C PHE A 124 1.03 -9.92 -11.09
N ASP A 125 0.04 -10.77 -10.91
CA ASP A 125 -0.31 -11.33 -9.62
C ASP A 125 0.65 -12.45 -9.25
N ALA A 126 1.10 -12.44 -7.99
CA ALA A 126 1.96 -13.46 -7.43
C ALA A 126 1.61 -13.69 -5.97
N THR A 127 2.23 -14.70 -5.39
CA THR A 127 2.00 -15.08 -3.99
C THR A 127 3.32 -15.36 -3.29
N VAL A 128 3.45 -14.87 -2.07
CA VAL A 128 4.52 -15.23 -1.15
C VAL A 128 3.95 -16.17 -0.08
N ALA A 129 4.50 -17.37 0.03
CA ALA A 129 4.08 -18.32 1.07
C ALA A 129 4.59 -17.83 2.43
N LEU A 130 3.67 -17.62 3.38
CA LEU A 130 3.96 -17.32 4.79
C LEU A 130 3.40 -18.42 5.69
N ASP A 131 3.88 -18.52 6.94
CA ASP A 131 3.41 -19.52 7.92
C ASP A 131 1.91 -19.39 8.25
N GLY A 132 1.37 -18.17 8.15
CA GLY A 132 -0.06 -17.86 8.40
C GLY A 132 -0.95 -17.88 7.14
N GLY A 133 -0.47 -18.44 6.05
CA GLY A 133 -1.18 -18.50 4.76
C GLY A 133 -0.51 -17.66 3.67
N PRO A 134 -0.96 -17.78 2.43
CA PRO A 134 -0.38 -17.07 1.30
C PRO A 134 -0.61 -15.56 1.39
N LEU A 135 0.43 -14.77 1.12
CA LEU A 135 0.36 -13.32 0.95
C LEU A 135 0.26 -13.00 -0.55
N PRO A 136 -0.89 -12.59 -1.07
CA PRO A 136 -1.02 -12.07 -2.42
C PRO A 136 -0.21 -10.78 -2.58
N VAL A 137 0.59 -10.72 -3.64
CA VAL A 137 1.40 -9.55 -3.98
C VAL A 137 1.27 -9.23 -5.46
N LYS A 138 1.49 -7.99 -5.82
CA LYS A 138 1.75 -7.59 -7.21
C LYS A 138 3.25 -7.55 -7.43
N ARG A 139 3.67 -7.95 -8.62
CA ARG A 139 5.07 -7.90 -9.06
C ARG A 139 5.21 -7.13 -10.34
N LEU A 140 6.31 -6.42 -10.48
CA LEU A 140 6.75 -5.77 -11.72
C LEU A 140 8.28 -5.68 -11.73
N VAL A 141 8.83 -5.35 -12.88
CA VAL A 141 10.26 -5.10 -13.05
C VAL A 141 10.42 -3.73 -13.66
N ALA A 142 11.25 -2.90 -13.05
CA ALA A 142 11.57 -1.57 -13.52
C ALA A 142 13.06 -1.43 -13.78
N SER A 143 13.45 -0.77 -14.90
CA SER A 143 14.83 -0.53 -15.24
C SER A 143 15.09 0.93 -15.62
N GLN A 144 16.29 1.40 -15.31
CA GLN A 144 16.78 2.71 -15.70
C GLN A 144 18.31 2.65 -15.85
N GLY A 145 18.81 2.74 -17.08
CA GLY A 145 20.22 2.55 -17.37
C GLY A 145 20.71 1.16 -16.95
N ARG A 146 21.66 1.10 -16.00
CA ARG A 146 22.15 -0.18 -15.45
C ARG A 146 21.39 -0.66 -14.22
N ARG A 147 20.42 0.11 -13.72
CA ARG A 147 19.59 -0.27 -12.60
C ARG A 147 18.46 -1.16 -13.09
N HIS A 148 18.40 -2.37 -12.57
CA HIS A 148 17.36 -3.35 -12.81
C HIS A 148 16.78 -3.75 -11.46
N GLU A 149 15.48 -3.53 -11.29
CA GLU A 149 14.81 -3.58 -9.99
C GLU A 149 13.52 -4.40 -10.10
N PRO A 150 13.55 -5.68 -9.75
CA PRO A 150 12.37 -6.45 -9.42
C PRO A 150 11.67 -5.86 -8.19
N ILE A 151 10.34 -5.82 -8.20
CA ILE A 151 9.52 -5.17 -7.15
C ILE A 151 8.33 -6.06 -6.82
N SER A 152 8.12 -6.31 -5.53
CA SER A 152 6.91 -6.92 -4.98
C SER A 152 6.21 -5.89 -4.08
N TYR A 153 4.89 -5.74 -4.22
CA TYR A 153 4.14 -4.79 -3.41
C TYR A 153 2.71 -5.24 -3.16
N TRP A 154 2.10 -4.72 -2.11
CA TRP A 154 0.70 -4.94 -1.74
C TRP A 154 0.15 -3.75 -0.98
N VAL A 155 -1.17 -3.73 -0.77
CA VAL A 155 -1.86 -2.68 0.00
C VAL A 155 -2.72 -3.31 1.07
N VAL A 156 -2.67 -2.75 2.26
CA VAL A 156 -3.60 -3.04 3.34
C VAL A 156 -4.50 -1.83 3.55
N VAL A 157 -5.81 -2.04 3.58
CA VAL A 157 -6.83 -1.01 3.86
C VAL A 157 -7.51 -1.35 5.17
N GLY A 158 -7.34 -0.50 6.18
CA GLY A 158 -7.70 -0.83 7.54
C GLY A 158 -6.90 -2.04 8.03
N ASP A 159 -7.58 -3.16 8.23
CA ASP A 159 -6.98 -4.45 8.60
C ASP A 159 -7.05 -5.50 7.48
N ARG A 160 -7.45 -5.11 6.26
CA ARG A 160 -7.69 -6.05 5.16
C ARG A 160 -6.64 -5.89 4.07
N LEU A 161 -6.03 -7.01 3.70
CA LEU A 161 -5.25 -7.10 2.48
C LEU A 161 -6.19 -6.94 1.29
N THR A 162 -5.89 -6.01 0.39
CA THR A 162 -6.74 -5.76 -0.77
C THR A 162 -5.99 -6.00 -2.06
N ALA A 163 -6.63 -6.73 -2.98
CA ALA A 163 -6.22 -6.69 -4.38
C ALA A 163 -6.61 -5.33 -4.98
N PHE A 164 -5.82 -4.84 -5.94
CA PHE A 164 -6.10 -3.58 -6.61
C PHE A 164 -7.36 -3.65 -7.51
N GLY A 165 -8.01 -2.52 -7.69
CA GLY A 165 -9.20 -2.42 -8.56
C GLY A 165 -10.52 -2.54 -7.79
N TYR A 166 -11.46 -3.34 -8.29
CA TYR A 166 -12.79 -3.50 -7.67
C TYR A 166 -12.75 -3.97 -6.21
N PRO A 167 -11.92 -4.95 -5.80
CA PRO A 167 -11.86 -5.39 -4.40
C PRO A 167 -11.48 -4.26 -3.44
N HIS A 168 -10.56 -3.38 -3.81
CA HIS A 168 -10.20 -2.22 -3.02
C HIS A 168 -11.38 -1.28 -2.79
N ARG A 169 -12.14 -0.95 -3.86
CA ARG A 169 -13.33 -0.09 -3.77
C ARG A 169 -14.42 -0.73 -2.92
N PHE A 170 -14.58 -2.04 -3.01
CA PHE A 170 -15.55 -2.79 -2.20
C PHE A 170 -15.17 -2.78 -0.72
N THR A 171 -13.89 -2.96 -0.39
CA THR A 171 -13.39 -2.84 0.98
C THR A 171 -13.63 -1.44 1.54
N ALA A 172 -13.31 -0.39 0.78
CA ALA A 172 -13.59 0.99 1.19
C ALA A 172 -15.09 1.26 1.39
N LEU A 173 -15.94 0.71 0.53
CA LEU A 173 -17.41 0.80 0.67
C LEU A 173 -17.89 0.11 1.95
N GLN A 174 -17.37 -1.07 2.29
CA GLN A 174 -17.73 -1.79 3.51
C GLN A 174 -17.42 -0.97 4.77
N TYR A 175 -16.25 -0.30 4.82
CA TYR A 175 -15.94 0.64 5.90
C TYR A 175 -16.87 1.87 5.85
N GLY A 176 -17.14 2.41 4.67
CA GLY A 176 -18.04 3.55 4.48
C GLY A 176 -19.44 3.30 5.00
N LEU A 177 -20.01 2.09 4.80
CA LEU A 177 -21.30 1.69 5.33
C LEU A 177 -21.32 1.60 6.87
N GLN A 178 -20.16 1.46 7.51
CA GLN A 178 -20.00 1.52 8.96
C GLN A 178 -19.73 2.96 9.47
N GLY A 179 -19.80 3.95 8.58
CA GLY A 179 -19.50 5.35 8.89
C GLY A 179 -18.00 5.66 9.05
N LEU A 180 -17.12 4.73 8.62
CA LEU A 180 -15.68 4.80 8.79
C LEU A 180 -14.98 5.16 7.48
N ILE A 181 -13.97 6.01 7.59
CA ILE A 181 -12.99 6.28 6.54
C ILE A 181 -11.75 5.43 6.86
N PRO A 182 -11.46 4.38 6.08
CA PRO A 182 -10.31 3.53 6.35
C PRO A 182 -9.01 4.24 6.03
N ASP A 183 -7.98 3.90 6.79
CA ASP A 183 -6.60 4.19 6.48
C ASP A 183 -5.99 3.07 5.60
N GLY A 184 -4.73 3.21 5.24
CA GLY A 184 -4.04 2.14 4.56
C GLY A 184 -2.54 2.32 4.48
N VAL A 185 -1.90 1.22 4.14
CA VAL A 185 -0.45 1.14 3.94
C VAL A 185 -0.17 0.47 2.61
N LEU A 186 0.62 1.12 1.77
CA LEU A 186 1.30 0.51 0.64
C LEU A 186 2.64 -0.03 1.14
N VAL A 187 2.84 -1.33 0.99
CA VAL A 187 4.12 -1.99 1.29
C VAL A 187 4.79 -2.37 -0.01
N ARG A 188 6.06 -1.98 -0.16
CA ARG A 188 6.88 -2.29 -1.32
C ARG A 188 8.20 -2.89 -0.85
N VAL A 189 8.55 -4.03 -1.42
CA VAL A 189 9.84 -4.70 -1.26
C VAL A 189 10.50 -4.79 -2.61
N SER A 190 11.73 -4.33 -2.75
CA SER A 190 12.49 -4.38 -4.00
C SER A 190 13.95 -4.75 -3.77
N SER A 191 14.60 -5.19 -4.82
CA SER A 191 16.01 -5.58 -4.80
C SER A 191 16.68 -5.21 -6.12
N LEU A 192 18.00 -5.16 -6.13
CA LEU A 192 18.79 -4.87 -7.33
C LEU A 192 19.37 -6.19 -7.84
N ASN A 193 18.67 -6.84 -8.76
CA ASN A 193 19.06 -8.12 -9.34
C ASN A 193 18.95 -8.06 -10.86
N ALA A 194 19.93 -8.58 -11.57
CA ALA A 194 19.87 -8.71 -13.03
C ALA A 194 18.89 -9.82 -13.45
N ASP A 195 18.76 -10.86 -12.64
CA ASP A 195 17.79 -11.94 -12.83
C ASP A 195 16.53 -11.69 -12.01
N ASN A 196 15.38 -11.70 -12.66
CA ASN A 196 14.08 -11.45 -12.06
C ASN A 196 13.68 -12.54 -11.04
N ALA A 197 13.95 -13.80 -11.38
CA ALA A 197 13.57 -14.94 -10.53
C ALA A 197 14.39 -14.94 -9.24
N GLU A 198 15.68 -14.68 -9.30
CA GLU A 198 16.53 -14.50 -8.13
C GLU A 198 16.07 -13.32 -7.27
N GLY A 199 15.77 -12.17 -7.90
CA GLY A 199 15.27 -10.99 -7.20
C GLY A 199 13.97 -11.27 -6.45
N PHE A 200 13.00 -11.90 -7.10
CA PHE A 200 11.74 -12.25 -6.45
C PHE A 200 11.88 -13.35 -5.40
N ALA A 201 12.81 -14.30 -5.55
CA ALA A 201 13.11 -15.30 -4.53
C ALA A 201 13.74 -14.65 -3.28
N LEU A 202 14.67 -13.72 -3.47
CA LEU A 202 15.30 -12.94 -2.41
C LEU A 202 14.26 -12.13 -1.62
N GLN A 203 13.36 -11.43 -2.33
CA GLN A 203 12.27 -10.68 -1.70
C GLN A 203 11.31 -11.58 -0.94
N ALA A 204 10.99 -12.75 -1.48
CA ALA A 204 10.12 -13.72 -0.80
C ALA A 204 10.76 -14.26 0.50
N ALA A 205 12.08 -14.49 0.52
CA ALA A 205 12.81 -14.85 1.73
C ALA A 205 12.75 -13.72 2.77
N PHE A 206 13.07 -12.48 2.35
CA PHE A 206 12.97 -11.30 3.20
C PHE A 206 11.57 -11.14 3.81
N ILE A 207 10.52 -11.20 2.99
CA ILE A 207 9.13 -11.03 3.43
C ILE A 207 8.73 -12.09 4.45
N ARG A 208 9.14 -13.36 4.26
CA ARG A 208 8.87 -14.45 5.22
C ARG A 208 9.50 -14.20 6.58
N ASP A 209 10.80 -13.86 6.58
CA ASP A 209 11.54 -13.64 7.83
C ASP A 209 11.03 -12.38 8.54
N TRP A 210 10.76 -11.32 7.80
CA TRP A 210 10.14 -10.12 8.34
C TRP A 210 8.76 -10.40 8.94
N ALA A 211 7.90 -11.12 8.22
CA ALA A 211 6.57 -11.48 8.71
C ALA A 211 6.62 -12.28 10.03
N ARG A 212 7.63 -13.17 10.23
CA ARG A 212 7.84 -13.90 11.48
C ARG A 212 8.22 -12.99 12.64
N ALA A 213 9.00 -11.96 12.36
CA ALA A 213 9.50 -11.02 13.37
C ALA A 213 8.50 -9.93 13.77
N LEU A 214 7.46 -9.70 12.96
CA LEU A 214 6.44 -8.70 13.27
C LEU A 214 5.61 -9.11 14.48
N SER A 215 5.35 -8.15 15.38
CA SER A 215 4.33 -8.30 16.42
C SER A 215 2.94 -8.53 15.78
N PRO A 216 1.98 -9.15 16.52
CA PRO A 216 0.62 -9.37 15.98
C PRO A 216 -0.05 -8.10 15.46
N ALA A 217 0.13 -6.97 16.15
CA ALA A 217 -0.43 -5.67 15.73
C ALA A 217 0.24 -5.14 14.46
N ALA A 218 1.58 -5.24 14.36
CA ALA A 218 2.33 -4.85 13.17
C ALA A 218 1.97 -5.74 11.98
N ARG A 219 1.84 -7.06 12.20
CA ARG A 219 1.42 -8.01 11.16
C ARG A 219 0.06 -7.65 10.59
N LEU A 220 -0.93 -7.38 11.45
CA LEU A 220 -2.26 -6.98 11.02
C LEU A 220 -2.23 -5.70 10.17
N ARG A 221 -1.44 -4.71 10.59
CA ARG A 221 -1.34 -3.42 9.92
C ARG A 221 -0.57 -3.47 8.60
N LEU A 222 0.48 -4.32 8.50
CA LEU A 222 1.40 -4.34 7.36
C LEU A 222 1.14 -5.50 6.38
N LEU A 223 0.57 -6.59 6.85
CA LEU A 223 0.23 -7.76 6.03
C LEU A 223 -1.28 -7.95 5.86
N GLY A 224 -2.10 -7.30 6.72
CA GLY A 224 -3.55 -7.46 6.72
C GLY A 224 -4.01 -8.83 7.19
N ARG A 225 -5.33 -9.01 7.26
CA ARG A 225 -5.93 -10.34 7.39
C ARG A 225 -5.95 -10.99 6.01
N SER A 226 -5.41 -12.20 5.89
CA SER A 226 -5.67 -13.04 4.74
C SER A 226 -7.15 -13.44 4.76
N HIS A 227 -7.85 -13.23 3.66
CA HIS A 227 -9.15 -13.82 3.47
C HIS A 227 -8.90 -15.27 3.06
N GLY A 228 -9.21 -16.20 3.98
CA GLY A 228 -9.37 -17.60 3.63
C GLY A 228 -10.61 -17.80 2.79
#